data_1564ec6419574ad5d007b40c505327e6
#
_entry.id   1564ec6419574ad5d007b40c505327e6
#
_cell.length_a   1.000
_cell.length_b   1.000
_cell.length_c   1.000
_cell.angle_alpha   90.00
_cell.angle_beta   90.00
_cell.angle_gamma   90.00
#
_symmetry.space_group_name_H-M   'P 1'
#
loop_
_entity.id
_entity.type
_entity.pdbx_description
1 polymer ?
#
loop_
_entity_poly.entity_id
_entity_poly.type
_entity_poly.pdbx_seq_one_letter_code
_entity_poly.pdbx_strand_id
1 'polypeptide(L)'
;LRVQYIDDETARDMKESGCVGVYLGIESASDTILKNMDKRVTRADFLNGIKHLKKYGIISMGAFVLGFPGETEETLNENLSFIETSGVEFYTFKEFYYMENTPVHEKRDEFGLSGIGSKWKHETMAYEDIHPKIIQMFKKIKSSVFIDADTSLWYIAYLYDQGYSINEIISLQKEINSVVHDQIEGKYSDNHPSFNRIRNL
;
A
#
# COMPACT_ATOMS: atom_id res chain seq x y z
N LEU A 1 0.35 -12.83 2.46
CA LEU A 1 -0.81 -13.72 2.40
C LEU A 1 -1.49 -13.62 1.04
N ARG A 2 -2.06 -14.72 0.54
CA ARG A 2 -2.83 -14.71 -0.72
C ARG A 2 -4.30 -14.47 -0.41
N VAL A 3 -4.81 -13.33 -0.86
CA VAL A 3 -6.15 -12.83 -0.51
C VAL A 3 -7.31 -13.74 -0.95
N GLN A 4 -7.16 -14.43 -2.08
CA GLN A 4 -8.19 -15.35 -2.60
C GLN A 4 -8.50 -16.54 -1.68
N TYR A 5 -7.69 -16.77 -0.65
CA TYR A 5 -7.93 -17.82 0.35
C TYR A 5 -8.49 -17.27 1.67
N ILE A 6 -8.81 -15.98 1.72
CA ILE A 6 -9.41 -15.36 2.90
C ILE A 6 -10.92 -15.34 2.73
N ASP A 7 -11.55 -16.42 3.13
CA ASP A 7 -12.99 -16.51 3.33
C ASP A 7 -13.38 -16.25 4.79
N ASP A 8 -14.65 -16.40 5.11
CA ASP A 8 -15.18 -16.14 6.44
C ASP A 8 -14.61 -17.10 7.49
N GLU A 9 -14.46 -18.37 7.13
CA GLU A 9 -13.91 -19.41 8.02
C GLU A 9 -12.43 -19.14 8.29
N THR A 10 -11.65 -18.94 7.25
CA THR A 10 -10.21 -18.62 7.36
C THR A 10 -9.97 -17.38 8.21
N ALA A 11 -10.73 -16.29 8.01
CA ALA A 11 -10.57 -15.07 8.80
C ALA A 11 -10.95 -15.27 10.27
N ARG A 12 -11.98 -16.06 10.57
CA ARG A 12 -12.32 -16.45 11.94
C ARG A 12 -11.19 -17.22 12.60
N ASP A 13 -10.69 -18.27 11.95
CA ASP A 13 -9.65 -19.14 12.47
C ASP A 13 -8.34 -18.38 12.69
N MET A 14 -8.01 -17.45 11.80
CA MET A 14 -6.88 -16.52 11.97
C MET A 14 -7.07 -15.69 13.25
N LYS A 15 -8.26 -15.14 13.49
CA LYS A 15 -8.54 -14.35 14.69
C LYS A 15 -8.45 -15.17 15.96
N GLU A 16 -9.02 -16.37 15.97
CA GLU A 16 -8.97 -17.31 17.10
C GLU A 16 -7.53 -17.75 17.41
N SER A 17 -6.67 -17.83 16.39
CA SER A 17 -5.24 -18.10 16.53
C SER A 17 -4.40 -16.89 16.99
N GLY A 18 -5.04 -15.75 17.28
CA GLY A 18 -4.37 -14.53 17.75
C GLY A 18 -3.82 -13.61 16.66
N CYS A 19 -4.24 -13.79 15.39
CA CYS A 19 -3.83 -12.89 14.31
C CYS A 19 -4.39 -11.47 14.54
N VAL A 20 -3.48 -10.48 14.59
CA VAL A 20 -3.81 -9.06 14.78
C VAL A 20 -3.88 -8.33 13.45
N GLY A 21 -3.03 -8.69 12.49
CA GLY A 21 -2.99 -8.01 11.21
C GLY A 21 -2.29 -8.82 10.12
N VAL A 22 -2.54 -8.45 8.89
CA VAL A 22 -1.98 -9.10 7.69
C VAL A 22 -1.43 -8.10 6.69
N TYR A 23 -0.32 -8.47 6.08
CA TYR A 23 0.25 -7.79 4.93
C TYR A 23 -0.28 -8.44 3.64
N LEU A 24 -0.93 -7.64 2.81
CA LEU A 24 -1.50 -8.04 1.54
C LEU A 24 -0.69 -7.44 0.41
N GLY A 25 -0.02 -8.28 -0.37
CA GLY A 25 0.55 -7.86 -1.64
C GLY A 25 -0.58 -7.65 -2.65
N ILE A 26 -1.18 -6.46 -2.66
CA ILE A 26 -2.23 -6.08 -3.60
C ILE A 26 -1.60 -5.83 -4.98
N GLU A 27 -0.45 -5.20 -4.98
CA GLU A 27 0.36 -4.75 -6.11
C GLU A 27 -0.36 -3.70 -6.97
N SER A 28 -1.60 -3.96 -7.37
CA SER A 28 -2.47 -3.01 -8.07
C SER A 28 -3.94 -3.33 -7.79
N ALA A 29 -4.78 -2.32 -7.82
CA ALA A 29 -6.23 -2.45 -7.82
C ALA A 29 -6.82 -2.35 -9.24
N SER A 30 -5.98 -2.26 -10.26
CA SER A 30 -6.37 -2.36 -11.66
C SER A 30 -6.28 -3.80 -12.15
N ASP A 31 -7.40 -4.37 -12.59
CA ASP A 31 -7.41 -5.72 -13.14
C ASP A 31 -6.52 -5.84 -14.40
N THR A 32 -6.36 -4.74 -15.15
CA THR A 32 -5.44 -4.67 -16.28
C THR A 32 -3.99 -4.84 -15.85
N ILE A 33 -3.56 -4.10 -14.82
CA ILE A 33 -2.18 -4.20 -14.29
C ILE A 33 -1.95 -5.55 -13.62
N LEU A 34 -2.91 -6.06 -12.86
CA LEU A 34 -2.84 -7.40 -12.27
C LEU A 34 -2.65 -8.49 -13.34
N LYS A 35 -3.33 -8.37 -14.48
CA LYS A 35 -3.15 -9.26 -15.63
C LYS A 35 -1.76 -9.15 -16.24
N ASN A 36 -1.24 -7.92 -16.40
CA ASN A 36 0.12 -7.71 -16.92
C ASN A 36 1.18 -8.32 -15.98
N MET A 37 0.96 -8.30 -14.67
CA MET A 37 1.78 -8.94 -13.65
C MET A 37 1.63 -10.47 -13.59
N ASP A 38 0.73 -11.08 -14.37
CA ASP A 38 0.30 -12.48 -14.23
C ASP A 38 -0.18 -12.82 -12.81
N LYS A 39 -0.76 -11.85 -12.14
CA LYS A 39 -1.30 -12.03 -10.80
C LYS A 39 -2.73 -12.56 -10.92
N ARG A 40 -2.93 -13.83 -10.58
CA ARG A 40 -4.19 -14.58 -10.76
C ARG A 40 -5.21 -14.24 -9.67
N VAL A 41 -5.47 -12.95 -9.48
CA VAL A 41 -6.45 -12.37 -8.55
C VAL A 41 -7.03 -11.13 -9.20
N THR A 42 -8.21 -10.74 -8.74
CA THR A 42 -8.92 -9.55 -9.21
C THR A 42 -9.07 -8.52 -8.08
N ARG A 43 -9.43 -7.29 -8.45
CA ARG A 43 -9.85 -6.26 -7.49
C ARG A 43 -10.96 -6.76 -6.57
N ALA A 44 -11.92 -7.52 -7.10
CA ALA A 44 -13.04 -8.06 -6.32
C ALA A 44 -12.57 -9.06 -5.25
N ASP A 45 -11.57 -9.89 -5.54
CA ASP A 45 -10.99 -10.82 -4.56
C ASP A 45 -10.37 -10.07 -3.38
N PHE A 46 -9.65 -8.95 -3.65
CA PHE A 46 -9.10 -8.12 -2.58
C PHE A 46 -10.18 -7.49 -1.71
N LEU A 47 -11.24 -6.92 -2.32
CA LEU A 47 -12.35 -6.34 -1.58
C LEU A 47 -13.04 -7.37 -0.69
N ASN A 48 -13.24 -8.58 -1.19
CA ASN A 48 -13.86 -9.66 -0.44
C ASN A 48 -12.99 -10.10 0.74
N GLY A 49 -11.69 -10.33 0.51
CA GLY A 49 -10.77 -10.72 1.57
C GLY A 49 -10.63 -9.65 2.67
N ILE A 50 -10.51 -8.37 2.31
CA ILE A 50 -10.46 -7.25 3.26
C ILE A 50 -11.76 -7.18 4.08
N LYS A 51 -12.91 -7.40 3.46
CA LYS A 51 -14.21 -7.43 4.16
C LYS A 51 -14.24 -8.53 5.23
N HIS A 52 -13.73 -9.72 4.95
CA HIS A 52 -13.65 -10.81 5.92
C HIS A 52 -12.69 -10.49 7.06
N LEU A 53 -11.49 -9.97 6.76
CA LEU A 53 -10.54 -9.54 7.79
C LEU A 53 -11.15 -8.51 8.72
N LYS A 54 -11.78 -7.49 8.16
CA LYS A 54 -12.42 -6.41 8.92
C LYS A 54 -13.55 -6.91 9.82
N LYS A 55 -14.36 -7.88 9.35
CA LYS A 55 -15.43 -8.50 10.16
C LYS A 55 -14.91 -9.08 11.46
N TYR A 56 -13.70 -9.63 11.47
CA TYR A 56 -13.07 -10.24 12.64
C TYR A 56 -12.06 -9.32 13.35
N GLY A 57 -11.99 -8.05 12.96
CA GLY A 57 -11.07 -7.06 13.57
C GLY A 57 -9.60 -7.42 13.35
N ILE A 58 -9.26 -7.99 12.18
CA ILE A 58 -7.89 -8.21 11.74
C ILE A 58 -7.51 -7.06 10.83
N ILE A 59 -6.43 -6.36 11.16
CA ILE A 59 -5.94 -5.21 10.39
C ILE A 59 -5.41 -5.68 9.04
N SER A 60 -5.70 -4.92 8.00
CA SER A 60 -5.12 -5.13 6.68
C SER A 60 -4.17 -4.01 6.30
N MET A 61 -3.01 -4.39 5.78
CA MET A 61 -2.04 -3.48 5.17
C MET A 61 -1.86 -3.86 3.71
N GLY A 62 -2.24 -2.95 2.80
CA GLY A 62 -2.12 -3.12 1.37
C GLY A 62 -0.79 -2.57 0.83
N ALA A 63 -0.01 -3.42 0.16
CA ALA A 63 1.18 -2.99 -0.58
C ALA A 63 0.87 -2.87 -2.06
N PHE A 64 1.27 -1.75 -2.65
CA PHE A 64 1.07 -1.43 -4.05
C PHE A 64 2.42 -1.19 -4.74
N VAL A 65 2.58 -1.73 -5.94
CA VAL A 65 3.70 -1.47 -6.82
C VAL A 65 3.22 -0.55 -7.93
N LEU A 66 3.77 0.65 -8.00
CA LEU A 66 3.36 1.68 -8.96
C LEU A 66 4.41 1.84 -10.05
N GLY A 67 3.97 2.10 -11.27
CA GLY A 67 4.83 2.21 -12.45
C GLY A 67 5.09 0.89 -13.17
N PHE A 68 4.30 -0.16 -12.92
CA PHE A 68 4.42 -1.40 -13.67
C PHE A 68 4.01 -1.20 -15.13
N PRO A 69 4.62 -1.92 -16.12
CA PRO A 69 4.28 -1.76 -17.53
C PRO A 69 2.79 -1.82 -17.83
N GLY A 70 2.33 -0.80 -18.55
CA GLY A 70 0.91 -0.57 -18.85
C GLY A 70 0.19 0.36 -17.87
N GLU A 71 0.86 0.83 -16.80
CA GLU A 71 0.25 1.77 -15.84
C GLU A 71 0.00 3.13 -16.51
N THR A 72 -1.14 3.73 -16.18
CA THR A 72 -1.62 5.02 -16.69
C THR A 72 -2.21 5.85 -15.55
N GLU A 73 -2.58 7.10 -15.81
CA GLU A 73 -3.34 7.91 -14.83
C GLU A 73 -4.65 7.26 -14.40
N GLU A 74 -5.32 6.54 -15.31
CA GLU A 74 -6.55 5.84 -15.01
C GLU A 74 -6.32 4.70 -14.01
N THR A 75 -5.32 3.84 -14.25
CA THR A 75 -5.00 2.72 -13.35
C THR A 75 -4.47 3.20 -12.00
N LEU A 76 -3.74 4.33 -11.94
CA LEU A 76 -3.35 4.98 -10.69
C LEU A 76 -4.58 5.50 -9.91
N ASN A 77 -5.59 6.05 -10.61
CA ASN A 77 -6.84 6.46 -9.99
C ASN A 77 -7.68 5.27 -9.51
N GLU A 78 -7.59 4.10 -10.15
CA GLU A 78 -8.18 2.86 -9.65
C GLU A 78 -7.54 2.44 -8.32
N ASN A 79 -6.21 2.54 -8.20
CA ASN A 79 -5.48 2.31 -6.94
C ASN A 79 -5.93 3.30 -5.85
N LEU A 80 -5.98 4.59 -6.17
CA LEU A 80 -6.45 5.63 -5.26
C LEU A 80 -7.87 5.34 -4.75
N SER A 81 -8.80 5.08 -5.67
CA SER A 81 -10.19 4.76 -5.35
C SER A 81 -10.31 3.51 -4.49
N PHE A 82 -9.51 2.50 -4.77
CA PHE A 82 -9.49 1.27 -3.99
C PHE A 82 -9.05 1.54 -2.54
N ILE A 83 -7.93 2.24 -2.34
CA ILE A 83 -7.43 2.57 -1.00
C ILE A 83 -8.48 3.37 -0.21
N GLU A 84 -9.15 4.32 -0.86
CA GLU A 84 -10.19 5.15 -0.23
C GLU A 84 -11.47 4.37 0.14
N THR A 85 -11.79 3.30 -0.58
CA THR A 85 -13.12 2.66 -0.44
C THR A 85 -13.10 1.22 0.06
N SER A 86 -11.96 0.51 0.01
CA SER A 86 -11.85 -0.91 0.38
C SER A 86 -11.94 -1.15 1.89
N GLY A 87 -11.60 -0.15 2.69
CA GLY A 87 -11.50 -0.27 4.14
C GLY A 87 -10.18 -0.87 4.62
N VAL A 88 -9.15 -0.93 3.74
CA VAL A 88 -7.78 -1.24 4.16
C VAL A 88 -7.28 -0.18 5.15
N GLU A 89 -6.76 -0.59 6.29
CA GLU A 89 -6.36 0.33 7.36
C GLU A 89 -5.05 1.04 7.06
N PHE A 90 -4.09 0.29 6.54
CA PHE A 90 -2.77 0.81 6.17
C PHE A 90 -2.45 0.53 4.71
N TYR A 91 -1.69 1.42 4.10
CA TYR A 91 -1.16 1.21 2.76
C TYR A 91 0.29 1.64 2.64
N THR A 92 0.98 1.05 1.69
CA THR A 92 2.33 1.45 1.28
C THR A 92 2.47 1.43 -0.23
N PHE A 93 3.32 2.29 -0.75
CA PHE A 93 3.70 2.31 -2.16
C PHE A 93 5.15 1.88 -2.33
N LYS A 94 5.41 1.05 -3.33
CA LYS A 94 6.75 0.77 -3.86
C LYS A 94 6.76 1.12 -5.34
N GLU A 95 7.82 1.75 -5.77
CA GLU A 95 8.07 2.00 -7.18
C GLU A 95 8.46 0.70 -7.87
N PHE A 96 7.94 0.47 -9.07
CA PHE A 96 8.39 -0.67 -9.88
C PHE A 96 9.91 -0.58 -10.07
N TYR A 97 10.59 -1.69 -9.82
CA TYR A 97 12.03 -1.82 -10.01
C TYR A 97 12.29 -2.88 -11.08
N TYR A 98 12.82 -2.46 -12.23
CA TYR A 98 13.02 -3.34 -13.36
C TYR A 98 14.31 -4.15 -13.23
N MET A 99 14.19 -5.47 -13.24
CA MET A 99 15.32 -6.39 -13.21
C MET A 99 15.30 -7.33 -14.40
N GLU A 100 16.49 -7.63 -14.94
CA GLU A 100 16.69 -8.75 -15.86
C GLU A 100 16.40 -10.08 -15.12
N ASN A 101 16.17 -11.13 -15.86
CA ASN A 101 15.81 -12.46 -15.34
C ASN A 101 14.48 -12.50 -14.55
N THR A 102 13.54 -11.64 -14.90
CA THR A 102 12.18 -11.64 -14.36
C THR A 102 11.16 -11.91 -15.48
N PRO A 103 9.97 -12.44 -15.18
CA PRO A 103 8.95 -12.68 -16.20
C PRO A 103 8.57 -11.42 -17.00
N VAL A 104 8.64 -10.24 -16.41
CA VAL A 104 8.38 -8.98 -17.11
C VAL A 104 9.48 -8.64 -18.11
N HIS A 105 10.73 -9.08 -17.85
CA HIS A 105 11.83 -8.90 -18.80
C HIS A 105 11.64 -9.72 -20.07
N GLU A 106 11.07 -10.91 -19.96
CA GLU A 106 10.76 -11.76 -21.12
C GLU A 106 9.73 -11.10 -22.05
N LYS A 107 8.87 -10.23 -21.48
CA LYS A 107 7.83 -9.47 -22.19
C LYS A 107 8.22 -8.01 -22.47
N ARG A 108 9.50 -7.64 -22.33
CA ARG A 108 9.93 -6.24 -22.47
C ARG A 108 9.55 -5.60 -23.81
N ASP A 109 9.65 -6.37 -24.90
CA ASP A 109 9.33 -5.89 -26.24
C ASP A 109 7.80 -5.64 -26.40
N GLU A 110 6.96 -6.46 -25.74
CA GLU A 110 5.50 -6.30 -25.70
C GLU A 110 5.10 -5.01 -25.00
N PHE A 111 5.83 -4.61 -23.96
CA PHE A 111 5.55 -3.42 -23.14
C PHE A 111 6.34 -2.18 -23.58
N GLY A 112 7.20 -2.29 -24.61
CA GLY A 112 8.14 -1.22 -24.95
C GLY A 112 9.07 -0.87 -23.78
N LEU A 113 9.36 -1.88 -22.89
CA LEU A 113 10.11 -1.69 -21.67
C LEU A 113 11.62 -1.65 -21.96
N SER A 114 12.27 -0.58 -21.53
CA SER A 114 13.70 -0.33 -21.70
C SER A 114 14.32 0.22 -20.41
N GLY A 115 15.66 0.36 -20.38
CA GLY A 115 16.38 0.74 -19.17
C GLY A 115 16.60 -0.45 -18.24
N ILE A 116 16.95 -0.16 -16.95
CA ILE A 116 17.10 -1.17 -15.90
C ILE A 116 17.05 -0.49 -14.53
N GLY A 117 16.67 -1.23 -13.48
CA GLY A 117 16.60 -0.70 -12.11
C GLY A 117 15.58 0.43 -11.99
N SER A 118 16.02 1.59 -11.53
CA SER A 118 15.26 2.84 -11.41
C SER A 118 15.42 3.75 -12.64
N LYS A 119 15.71 3.21 -13.81
CA LYS A 119 15.86 3.97 -15.06
C LYS A 119 15.01 3.35 -16.18
N TRP A 120 13.94 2.70 -15.81
CA TRP A 120 13.04 2.08 -16.77
C TRP A 120 12.14 3.12 -17.44
N LYS A 121 11.75 2.77 -18.66
CA LYS A 121 10.70 3.44 -19.41
C LYS A 121 9.90 2.39 -20.17
N HIS A 122 8.61 2.55 -20.24
CA HIS A 122 7.69 1.77 -21.07
C HIS A 122 6.73 2.71 -21.84
N GLU A 123 5.84 2.17 -22.65
CA GLU A 123 5.00 2.98 -23.56
C GLU A 123 4.19 4.07 -22.87
N THR A 124 3.75 3.83 -21.64
CA THR A 124 2.79 4.71 -20.95
C THR A 124 3.41 5.55 -19.84
N MET A 125 4.66 5.25 -19.38
CA MET A 125 5.27 5.92 -18.24
C MET A 125 6.78 5.72 -18.19
N ALA A 126 7.49 6.62 -17.53
CA ALA A 126 8.90 6.49 -17.17
C ALA A 126 9.08 6.54 -15.65
N TYR A 127 10.22 6.05 -15.14
CA TYR A 127 10.52 6.02 -13.71
C TYR A 127 10.40 7.40 -13.05
N GLU A 128 10.86 8.43 -13.74
CA GLU A 128 10.85 9.81 -13.23
C GLU A 128 9.44 10.36 -12.98
N ASP A 129 8.43 9.78 -13.65
CA ASP A 129 7.03 10.22 -13.52
C ASP A 129 6.39 9.71 -12.22
N ILE A 130 6.91 8.61 -11.64
CA ILE A 130 6.18 7.88 -10.61
C ILE A 130 6.24 8.55 -9.23
N HIS A 131 7.39 9.07 -8.84
CA HIS A 131 7.56 9.70 -7.54
C HIS A 131 6.62 10.91 -7.31
N PRO A 132 6.46 11.85 -8.28
CA PRO A 132 5.47 12.91 -8.17
C PRO A 132 4.03 12.39 -8.02
N LYS A 133 3.69 11.26 -8.68
CA LYS A 133 2.36 10.64 -8.60
C LYS A 133 2.12 10.02 -7.23
N ILE A 134 3.13 9.34 -6.65
CA ILE A 134 3.06 8.82 -5.27
C ILE A 134 2.76 9.96 -4.28
N ILE A 135 3.46 11.08 -4.40
CA ILE A 135 3.22 12.26 -3.57
C ILE A 135 1.79 12.78 -3.72
N GLN A 136 1.28 12.86 -4.95
CA GLN A 136 -0.10 13.30 -5.21
C GLN A 136 -1.12 12.32 -4.60
N MET A 137 -0.91 11.02 -4.73
CA MET A 137 -1.79 10.00 -4.14
C MET A 137 -1.76 10.07 -2.61
N PHE A 138 -0.57 10.17 -1.99
CA PHE A 138 -0.43 10.35 -0.54
C PHE A 138 -1.22 11.56 -0.03
N LYS A 139 -1.16 12.70 -0.74
CA LYS A 139 -1.93 13.90 -0.38
C LYS A 139 -3.45 13.72 -0.48
N LYS A 140 -3.92 12.88 -1.39
CA LYS A 140 -5.35 12.66 -1.65
C LYS A 140 -5.98 11.61 -0.73
N ILE A 141 -5.24 10.60 -0.32
CA ILE A 141 -5.76 9.49 0.50
C ILE A 141 -6.03 9.98 1.93
N LYS A 142 -7.26 9.76 2.41
CA LYS A 142 -7.71 10.18 3.75
C LYS A 142 -8.30 9.05 4.59
N SER A 143 -8.84 8.02 3.95
CA SER A 143 -9.53 6.90 4.62
C SER A 143 -8.59 5.83 5.16
N SER A 144 -7.37 5.76 4.65
CA SER A 144 -6.33 4.80 5.01
C SER A 144 -5.04 5.55 5.41
N VAL A 145 -4.15 4.88 6.10
CA VAL A 145 -2.96 5.49 6.68
C VAL A 145 -1.70 4.96 6.00
N PHE A 146 -0.88 5.88 5.47
CA PHE A 146 0.40 5.50 4.88
C PHE A 146 1.37 5.02 5.95
N ILE A 147 2.08 3.93 5.66
CA ILE A 147 3.17 3.43 6.48
C ILE A 147 4.29 2.90 5.59
N ASP A 148 5.54 3.19 5.93
CA ASP A 148 6.67 2.68 5.17
C ASP A 148 6.78 1.16 5.29
N ALA A 149 6.96 0.46 4.16
CA ALA A 149 6.96 -1.00 4.11
C ALA A 149 8.11 -1.64 4.90
N ASP A 150 9.25 -0.96 5.00
CA ASP A 150 10.45 -1.54 5.59
C ASP A 150 10.36 -1.63 7.12
N THR A 151 9.51 -0.79 7.72
CA THR A 151 9.31 -0.74 9.18
C THR A 151 7.93 -1.23 9.63
N SER A 152 6.96 -1.30 8.73
CA SER A 152 5.54 -1.34 9.02
C SER A 152 5.06 -2.49 9.90
N LEU A 153 5.37 -3.74 9.55
CA LEU A 153 4.85 -4.90 10.28
C LEU A 153 5.49 -5.03 11.66
N TRP A 154 6.80 -4.84 11.74
CA TRP A 154 7.53 -4.92 13.00
C TRP A 154 7.16 -3.79 13.94
N TYR A 155 6.96 -2.59 13.41
CA TYR A 155 6.56 -1.43 14.17
C TYR A 155 5.16 -1.59 14.78
N ILE A 156 4.18 -2.04 14.01
CA ILE A 156 2.82 -2.31 14.48
C ILE A 156 2.83 -3.41 15.54
N ALA A 157 3.52 -4.52 15.26
CA ALA A 157 3.63 -5.65 16.19
C ALA A 157 4.32 -5.24 17.50
N TYR A 158 5.41 -4.46 17.40
CA TYR A 158 6.13 -3.96 18.56
C TYR A 158 5.26 -3.07 19.45
N LEU A 159 4.57 -2.08 18.86
CA LEU A 159 3.70 -1.19 19.62
C LEU A 159 2.52 -1.94 20.26
N TYR A 160 1.95 -2.90 19.53
CA TYR A 160 0.88 -3.73 20.06
C TYR A 160 1.35 -4.57 21.26
N ASP A 161 2.54 -5.14 21.19
CA ASP A 161 3.18 -5.88 22.30
C ASP A 161 3.48 -4.98 23.52
N GLN A 162 3.79 -3.69 23.28
CA GLN A 162 3.94 -2.69 24.36
C GLN A 162 2.60 -2.25 24.98
N GLY A 163 1.47 -2.80 24.51
CA GLY A 163 0.14 -2.54 25.08
C GLY A 163 -0.65 -1.44 24.39
N TYR A 164 -0.13 -0.84 23.29
CA TYR A 164 -0.91 0.12 22.53
C TYR A 164 -2.06 -0.57 21.79
N SER A 165 -3.24 0.02 21.86
CA SER A 165 -4.35 -0.43 21.05
C SER A 165 -4.12 -0.09 19.56
N ILE A 166 -4.81 -0.80 18.68
CA ILE A 166 -4.77 -0.54 17.24
C ILE A 166 -5.17 0.91 16.91
N ASN A 167 -6.15 1.45 17.61
CA ASN A 167 -6.60 2.82 17.39
C ASN A 167 -5.52 3.85 17.77
N GLU A 168 -4.76 3.60 18.83
CA GLU A 168 -3.63 4.44 19.21
C GLU A 168 -2.51 4.36 18.17
N ILE A 169 -2.21 3.16 17.65
CA ILE A 169 -1.21 2.97 16.59
C ILE A 169 -1.64 3.71 15.32
N ILE A 170 -2.90 3.60 14.92
CA ILE A 170 -3.46 4.34 13.78
C ILE A 170 -3.35 5.86 14.00
N SER A 171 -3.69 6.32 15.21
CA SER A 171 -3.63 7.74 15.56
C SER A 171 -2.19 8.27 15.52
N LEU A 172 -1.25 7.53 16.10
CA LEU A 172 0.17 7.84 16.05
C LEU A 172 0.68 7.97 14.60
N GLN A 173 0.33 7.01 13.75
CA GLN A 173 0.77 7.03 12.36
C GLN A 173 0.14 8.19 11.56
N LYS A 174 -1.11 8.56 11.87
CA LYS A 174 -1.75 9.76 11.29
C LYS A 174 -0.99 11.05 11.67
N GLU A 175 -0.54 11.15 12.90
CA GLU A 175 0.27 12.30 13.32
C GLU A 175 1.63 12.34 12.59
N ILE A 176 2.28 11.18 12.41
CA ILE A 176 3.50 11.07 11.61
C ILE A 176 3.23 11.51 10.17
N ASN A 177 2.15 11.03 9.55
CA ASN A 177 1.78 11.40 8.19
C ASN A 177 1.47 12.89 8.05
N SER A 178 0.93 13.53 9.08
CA SER A 178 0.70 14.98 9.10
C SER A 178 2.03 15.76 9.03
N VAL A 179 3.05 15.31 9.76
CA VAL A 179 4.40 15.90 9.70
C VAL A 179 5.00 15.75 8.29
N VAL A 180 4.89 14.54 7.72
CA VAL A 180 5.37 14.26 6.35
C VAL A 180 4.63 15.11 5.32
N HIS A 181 3.31 15.27 5.48
CA HIS A 181 2.51 16.12 4.60
C HIS A 181 2.99 17.58 4.64
N ASP A 182 3.20 18.13 5.83
CA ASP A 182 3.67 19.51 5.98
C ASP A 182 5.13 19.69 5.51
N GLN A 183 5.95 18.67 5.63
CA GLN A 183 7.29 18.67 5.04
C GLN A 183 7.23 18.73 3.50
N ILE A 184 6.37 17.95 2.86
CA ILE A 184 6.16 17.97 1.41
C ILE A 184 5.63 19.33 0.94
N GLU A 185 4.78 19.99 1.76
CA GLU A 185 4.22 21.32 1.46
C GLU A 185 5.19 22.48 1.78
N GLY A 186 6.39 22.20 2.29
CA GLY A 186 7.34 23.22 2.74
C GLY A 186 6.90 23.98 3.98
N LYS A 187 5.96 23.41 4.76
CA LYS A 187 5.40 24.00 5.99
C LYS A 187 5.98 23.37 7.28
N TYR A 188 6.97 22.49 7.14
CA TYR A 188 7.59 21.80 8.27
C TYR A 188 8.16 22.78 9.29
N SER A 189 7.98 22.46 10.57
CA SER A 189 8.53 23.19 11.71
C SER A 189 8.99 22.20 12.78
N ASP A 190 10.13 22.45 13.42
CA ASP A 190 10.61 21.66 14.56
C ASP A 190 9.64 21.67 15.76
N ASN A 191 8.72 22.62 15.79
CA ASN A 191 7.64 22.73 16.76
C ASN A 191 6.29 22.26 16.20
N HIS A 192 6.27 21.33 15.24
CA HIS A 192 5.04 20.85 14.65
C HIS A 192 4.08 20.31 15.72
N PRO A 193 2.79 20.69 15.69
CA PRO A 193 1.81 20.32 16.73
C PRO A 193 1.69 18.80 16.98
N SER A 194 1.92 18.00 15.94
CA SER A 194 1.91 16.53 16.04
C SER A 194 2.95 15.97 17.00
N PHE A 195 4.11 16.62 17.17
CA PHE A 195 5.13 16.15 18.12
C PHE A 195 4.62 16.16 19.57
N ASN A 196 3.81 17.16 19.94
CA ASN A 196 3.20 17.19 21.27
C ASN A 196 2.13 16.11 21.41
N ARG A 197 1.34 15.86 20.35
CA ARG A 197 0.33 14.78 20.37
C ARG A 197 0.99 13.41 20.44
N ILE A 198 2.05 13.17 19.67
CA ILE A 198 2.85 11.92 19.68
C ILE A 198 3.44 11.65 21.07
N ARG A 199 3.93 12.68 21.78
CA ARG A 199 4.51 12.52 23.13
C ARG A 199 3.46 12.21 24.21
N ASN A 200 2.21 12.46 23.95
CA ASN A 200 1.10 12.28 24.89
C ASN A 200 0.21 11.06 24.55
N LEU A 201 0.57 10.28 23.52
CA LEU A 201 0.00 8.97 23.21
C LEU A 201 0.72 7.89 24.02
#